data_0fffddcf4017423f8882747fdaef01f1
#
_entry.id   0fffddcf4017423f8882747fdaef01f1
#
_cell.length_a   1.000
_cell.length_b   1.000
_cell.length_c   1.000
_cell.angle_alpha   90.00
_cell.angle_beta   90.00
_cell.angle_gamma   90.00
#
_symmetry.space_group_name_H-M   'P 1'
#
loop_
_entity.id
_entity.type
_entity.pdbx_description
1 polymer ?
#
loop_
_entity_poly.entity_id
_entity_poly.type
_entity_poly.pdbx_seq_one_letter_code
_entity_poly.pdbx_strand_id
1 'polypeptide(L)'
;DAEPDSLCAADLDDVVADIASWIRTVDADLVVSYHTDGGYGHPDHVRIHHASLAAAQRTGKGFAAVVHDPGDGGRWFDLRDLQPTVEEALRHHASQLTAHGDGTLTHSGGQSEAVTTSVGLLPAPETPPAAGLVDSLAGTG
;
A
#
# COMPACT_ATOMS: atom_id res chain seq x y z
N ASP A 1 -9.71 3.50 -15.18
CA ASP A 1 -10.51 2.88 -16.23
C ASP A 1 -11.94 3.37 -16.16
N ALA A 2 -12.55 3.63 -17.33
CA ALA A 2 -13.90 4.19 -17.46
C ALA A 2 -14.99 3.10 -17.61
N GLU A 3 -14.67 1.85 -17.29
CA GLU A 3 -15.65 0.78 -17.31
C GLU A 3 -16.71 0.99 -16.20
N PRO A 4 -18.00 0.72 -16.48
CA PRO A 4 -19.08 1.00 -15.54
C PRO A 4 -18.94 0.31 -14.16
N ASP A 5 -18.24 -0.83 -14.12
CA ASP A 5 -18.02 -1.62 -12.92
C ASP A 5 -16.61 -1.43 -12.33
N SER A 6 -15.87 -0.39 -12.77
CA SER A 6 -14.54 -0.10 -12.24
C SER A 6 -14.60 0.60 -10.88
N LEU A 7 -13.53 0.49 -10.10
CA LEU A 7 -13.39 1.22 -8.82
C LEU A 7 -13.55 2.73 -9.00
N CYS A 8 -13.07 3.28 -10.14
CA CYS A 8 -13.20 4.70 -10.45
C CYS A 8 -14.65 5.12 -10.77
N ALA A 9 -15.52 4.21 -11.20
CA ALA A 9 -16.93 4.49 -11.46
C ALA A 9 -17.81 4.35 -10.21
N ALA A 10 -17.38 3.60 -9.20
CA ALA A 10 -18.11 3.41 -7.96
C ALA A 10 -18.29 4.73 -7.19
N ASP A 11 -19.37 4.86 -6.43
CA ASP A 11 -19.52 5.99 -5.49
C ASP A 11 -18.42 5.94 -4.43
N LEU A 12 -17.78 7.09 -4.16
CA LEU A 12 -16.67 7.13 -3.21
C LEU A 12 -17.12 6.82 -1.78
N ASP A 13 -18.31 7.29 -1.40
CA ASP A 13 -18.84 7.06 -0.05
C ASP A 13 -19.17 5.58 0.17
N ASP A 14 -19.61 4.87 -0.85
CA ASP A 14 -19.83 3.41 -0.81
C ASP A 14 -18.50 2.67 -0.61
N VAL A 15 -17.46 3.03 -1.37
CA VAL A 15 -16.11 2.44 -1.20
C VAL A 15 -15.56 2.71 0.21
N VAL A 16 -15.72 3.94 0.71
CA VAL A 16 -15.32 4.30 2.08
C VAL A 16 -16.08 3.48 3.12
N ALA A 17 -17.40 3.28 2.91
CA ALA A 17 -18.23 2.51 3.83
C ALA A 17 -17.79 1.04 3.88
N ASP A 18 -17.49 0.44 2.74
CA ASP A 18 -17.01 -0.93 2.63
C ASP A 18 -15.67 -1.11 3.35
N ILE A 19 -14.69 -0.23 3.09
CA ILE A 19 -13.38 -0.26 3.76
C ILE A 19 -13.56 -0.07 5.28
N ALA A 20 -14.37 0.89 5.70
CA ALA A 20 -14.65 1.13 7.12
C ALA A 20 -15.32 -0.09 7.79
N SER A 21 -16.15 -0.83 7.07
CA SER A 21 -16.75 -2.08 7.55
C SER A 21 -15.68 -3.16 7.76
N TRP A 22 -14.75 -3.31 6.82
CA TRP A 22 -13.63 -4.24 6.95
C TRP A 22 -12.68 -3.88 8.09
N ILE A 23 -12.30 -2.60 8.24
CA ILE A 23 -11.49 -2.12 9.35
C ILE A 23 -12.08 -2.56 10.70
N ARG A 24 -13.41 -2.42 10.87
CA ARG A 24 -14.09 -2.86 12.11
C ARG A 24 -14.13 -4.37 12.24
N THR A 25 -14.37 -5.09 11.15
CA THR A 25 -14.51 -6.56 11.14
C THR A 25 -13.22 -7.25 11.56
N VAL A 26 -12.07 -6.74 11.10
CA VAL A 26 -10.75 -7.31 11.42
C VAL A 26 -10.11 -6.63 12.63
N ASP A 27 -10.75 -5.60 13.20
CA ASP A 27 -10.25 -4.75 14.28
C ASP A 27 -8.83 -4.20 13.98
N ALA A 28 -8.66 -3.68 12.78
CA ALA A 28 -7.38 -3.13 12.34
C ALA A 28 -7.02 -1.87 13.14
N ASP A 29 -5.78 -1.74 13.58
CA ASP A 29 -5.25 -0.52 14.21
C ASP A 29 -4.66 0.46 13.20
N LEU A 30 -4.09 -0.08 12.12
CA LEU A 30 -3.43 0.67 11.06
C LEU A 30 -3.92 0.22 9.68
N VAL A 31 -4.29 1.18 8.84
CA VAL A 31 -4.57 0.98 7.43
C VAL A 31 -3.35 1.40 6.63
N VAL A 32 -2.86 0.53 5.76
CA VAL A 32 -1.75 0.83 4.85
C VAL A 32 -2.27 0.81 3.42
N SER A 33 -1.98 1.86 2.65
CA SER A 33 -2.44 1.98 1.27
C SER A 33 -1.43 2.78 0.42
N TYR A 34 -1.80 3.04 -0.83
CA TYR A 34 -0.98 3.86 -1.73
C TYR A 34 -0.79 5.29 -1.21
N HIS A 35 0.28 5.95 -1.68
CA HIS A 35 0.47 7.39 -1.52
C HIS A 35 -0.51 8.17 -2.41
N THR A 36 -0.61 9.49 -2.22
CA THR A 36 -1.56 10.38 -2.91
C THR A 36 -1.45 10.36 -4.43
N ASP A 37 -0.28 10.04 -4.96
CA ASP A 37 -0.01 9.91 -6.40
C ASP A 37 -0.40 8.54 -6.99
N GLY A 38 -0.82 7.58 -6.13
CA GLY A 38 -1.14 6.22 -6.55
C GLY A 38 0.09 5.41 -7.00
N GLY A 39 1.30 5.82 -6.60
CA GLY A 39 2.57 5.21 -6.95
C GLY A 39 3.09 5.61 -8.33
N TYR A 40 2.34 5.38 -9.39
CA TYR A 40 2.67 5.78 -10.77
C TYR A 40 1.50 6.49 -11.46
N GLY A 41 0.57 7.06 -10.70
CA GLY A 41 -0.56 7.84 -11.22
C GLY A 41 -1.74 6.99 -11.70
N HIS A 42 -1.83 5.70 -11.30
CA HIS A 42 -2.98 4.87 -11.67
C HIS A 42 -4.26 5.39 -11.00
N PRO A 43 -5.36 5.67 -11.75
CA PRO A 43 -6.57 6.25 -11.19
C PRO A 43 -7.17 5.45 -10.02
N ASP A 44 -7.18 4.11 -10.11
CA ASP A 44 -7.72 3.26 -9.05
C ASP A 44 -6.84 3.34 -7.77
N HIS A 45 -5.51 3.47 -7.92
CA HIS A 45 -4.61 3.61 -6.77
C HIS A 45 -4.80 4.96 -6.06
N VAL A 46 -4.95 6.03 -6.83
CA VAL A 46 -5.28 7.36 -6.28
C VAL A 46 -6.63 7.32 -5.56
N ARG A 47 -7.62 6.67 -6.18
CA ARG A 47 -8.95 6.57 -5.59
C ARG A 47 -8.95 5.76 -4.30
N ILE A 48 -8.25 4.62 -4.27
CA ILE A 48 -8.18 3.79 -3.07
C ILE A 48 -7.39 4.47 -1.95
N HIS A 49 -6.38 5.30 -2.26
CA HIS A 49 -5.74 6.15 -1.27
C HIS A 49 -6.76 7.02 -0.55
N HIS A 50 -7.56 7.80 -1.29
CA HIS A 50 -8.55 8.70 -0.71
C HIS A 50 -9.63 7.96 0.08
N ALA A 51 -10.13 6.84 -0.44
CA ALA A 51 -11.12 6.02 0.23
C ALA A 51 -10.59 5.40 1.53
N SER A 52 -9.37 4.89 1.52
CA SER A 52 -8.74 4.26 2.68
C SER A 52 -8.42 5.26 3.78
N LEU A 53 -7.92 6.45 3.42
CA LEU A 53 -7.68 7.54 4.37
C LEU A 53 -9.00 7.99 5.03
N ALA A 54 -10.04 8.24 4.23
CA ALA A 54 -11.35 8.63 4.74
C ALA A 54 -11.96 7.55 5.66
N ALA A 55 -11.80 6.27 5.30
CA ALA A 55 -12.28 5.16 6.13
C ALA A 55 -11.52 5.05 7.46
N ALA A 56 -10.20 5.26 7.46
CA ALA A 56 -9.39 5.31 8.68
C ALA A 56 -9.82 6.46 9.60
N GLN A 57 -10.02 7.66 9.05
CA GLN A 57 -10.56 8.81 9.79
C GLN A 57 -11.95 8.51 10.39
N ARG A 58 -12.86 7.94 9.58
CA ARG A 58 -14.23 7.59 10.00
C ARG A 58 -14.27 6.55 11.11
N THR A 59 -13.26 5.68 11.17
CA THR A 59 -13.16 4.62 12.19
C THR A 59 -12.25 4.98 13.37
N GLY A 60 -11.57 6.13 13.32
CA GLY A 60 -10.62 6.57 14.35
C GLY A 60 -9.32 5.75 14.37
N LYS A 61 -9.00 5.09 13.26
CA LYS A 61 -7.81 4.23 13.11
C LYS A 61 -6.67 4.99 12.43
N GLY A 62 -5.43 4.48 12.54
CA GLY A 62 -4.27 5.05 11.87
C GLY A 62 -4.30 4.80 10.36
N PHE A 63 -3.71 5.71 9.59
CA PHE A 63 -3.43 5.51 8.16
C PHE A 63 -1.97 5.83 7.87
N ALA A 64 -1.32 4.97 7.07
CA ALA A 64 0.01 5.24 6.53
C ALA A 64 0.04 4.92 5.04
N ALA A 65 0.67 5.83 4.28
CA ALA A 65 0.91 5.62 2.86
C ALA A 65 2.23 4.87 2.63
N VAL A 66 2.25 3.95 1.67
CA VAL A 66 3.49 3.35 1.18
C VAL A 66 4.20 4.36 0.30
N VAL A 67 5.48 4.61 0.59
CA VAL A 67 6.37 5.47 -0.21
C VAL A 67 7.60 4.69 -0.66
N HIS A 68 8.09 5.01 -1.85
CA HIS A 68 9.23 4.35 -2.48
C HIS A 68 10.43 5.27 -2.68
N ASP A 69 10.24 6.59 -2.54
CA ASP A 69 11.32 7.58 -2.59
C ASP A 69 11.61 8.09 -1.17
N PRO A 70 12.86 7.98 -0.68
CA PRO A 70 13.24 8.55 0.61
C PRO A 70 12.97 10.05 0.74
N GLY A 71 12.90 10.79 -0.37
CA GLY A 71 12.52 12.20 -0.41
C GLY A 71 11.10 12.49 0.06
N ASP A 72 10.20 11.51 -0.01
CA ASP A 72 8.82 11.62 0.47
C ASP A 72 8.72 11.55 2.01
N GLY A 73 9.80 11.18 2.69
CA GLY A 73 9.84 11.03 4.14
C GLY A 73 9.32 9.67 4.61
N GLY A 74 8.77 9.65 5.83
CA GLY A 74 8.23 8.44 6.44
C GLY A 74 9.26 7.61 7.20
N ARG A 75 8.81 6.49 7.76
CA ARG A 75 9.63 5.49 8.43
C ARG A 75 10.03 4.40 7.44
N TRP A 76 11.33 4.15 7.30
CA TRP A 76 11.87 3.17 6.36
C TRP A 76 12.17 1.83 7.02
N PHE A 77 11.83 0.77 6.31
CA PHE A 77 12.03 -0.62 6.71
C PHE A 77 12.95 -1.30 5.69
N ASP A 78 13.98 -1.96 6.20
CA ASP A 78 14.88 -2.81 5.41
C ASP A 78 14.25 -4.19 5.24
N LEU A 79 14.05 -4.62 4.01
CA LEU A 79 13.42 -5.88 3.65
C LEU A 79 14.41 -6.89 3.05
N ARG A 80 15.73 -6.62 3.09
CA ARG A 80 16.74 -7.50 2.46
C ARG A 80 16.68 -8.93 2.96
N ASP A 81 16.47 -9.12 4.25
CA ASP A 81 16.35 -10.45 4.85
C ASP A 81 15.05 -11.17 4.45
N LEU A 82 14.06 -10.42 3.98
CA LEU A 82 12.77 -10.92 3.51
C LEU A 82 12.71 -11.10 1.98
N GLN A 83 13.77 -10.73 1.26
CA GLN A 83 13.79 -10.78 -0.21
C GLN A 83 13.34 -12.14 -0.76
N PRO A 84 13.80 -13.31 -0.25
CA PRO A 84 13.34 -14.60 -0.77
C PRO A 84 11.83 -14.81 -0.60
N THR A 85 11.26 -14.32 0.51
CA THR A 85 9.81 -14.38 0.77
C THR A 85 9.03 -13.46 -0.17
N VAL A 86 9.55 -12.26 -0.41
CA VAL A 86 8.96 -11.31 -1.37
C VAL A 86 8.99 -11.89 -2.79
N GLU A 87 10.10 -12.46 -3.22
CA GLU A 87 10.20 -13.11 -4.53
C GLU A 87 9.24 -14.30 -4.69
N GLU A 88 9.07 -15.10 -3.64
CA GLU A 88 8.10 -16.19 -3.66
C GLU A 88 6.66 -15.66 -3.78
N ALA A 89 6.31 -14.61 -3.04
CA ALA A 89 5.01 -13.96 -3.16
C ALA A 89 4.78 -13.39 -4.58
N LEU A 90 5.80 -12.76 -5.16
CA LEU A 90 5.74 -12.20 -6.52
C LEU A 90 5.53 -13.28 -7.59
N ARG A 91 6.04 -14.50 -7.42
CA ARG A 91 5.79 -15.63 -8.36
C ARG A 91 4.31 -15.98 -8.50
N HIS A 92 3.50 -15.70 -7.48
CA HIS A 92 2.05 -15.89 -7.55
C HIS A 92 1.32 -14.82 -8.38
N HIS A 93 2.01 -13.73 -8.76
CA HIS A 93 1.50 -12.70 -9.66
C HIS A 93 1.89 -12.94 -11.14
N ALA A 94 1.97 -14.20 -11.56
CA ALA A 94 2.48 -14.63 -12.88
C ALA A 94 1.76 -14.03 -14.10
N SER A 95 0.53 -13.52 -13.93
CA SER A 95 -0.18 -12.77 -14.98
C SER A 95 0.35 -11.35 -15.20
N GLN A 96 1.10 -10.80 -14.24
CA GLN A 96 1.58 -9.42 -14.23
C GLN A 96 3.09 -9.30 -14.37
N LEU A 97 3.82 -10.28 -13.81
CA LEU A 97 5.29 -10.26 -13.78
C LEU A 97 5.90 -11.67 -13.69
N THR A 98 7.20 -11.75 -13.95
CA THR A 98 8.03 -12.94 -13.72
C THR A 98 9.13 -12.58 -12.73
N ALA A 99 9.17 -13.21 -11.56
CA ALA A 99 10.28 -13.11 -10.60
C ALA A 99 11.33 -14.18 -10.90
N HIS A 100 12.61 -13.77 -11.06
CA HIS A 100 13.68 -14.65 -11.53
C HIS A 100 14.40 -15.41 -10.40
N GLY A 101 14.24 -14.97 -9.14
CA GLY A 101 14.89 -15.59 -7.98
C GLY A 101 16.35 -15.16 -7.79
N ASP A 102 16.77 -14.15 -8.50
CA ASP A 102 18.10 -13.53 -8.43
C ASP A 102 18.06 -12.08 -7.96
N GLY A 103 16.93 -11.65 -7.39
CA GLY A 103 16.68 -10.27 -6.99
C GLY A 103 16.14 -9.39 -8.11
N THR A 104 15.72 -9.98 -9.23
CA THR A 104 15.14 -9.25 -10.36
C THR A 104 13.75 -9.77 -10.74
N LEU A 105 12.96 -8.90 -11.35
CA LEU A 105 11.67 -9.24 -11.95
C LEU A 105 11.50 -8.59 -13.32
N THR A 106 10.62 -9.16 -14.13
CA THR A 106 10.22 -8.59 -15.43
C THR A 106 8.70 -8.50 -15.49
N HIS A 107 8.19 -7.31 -15.77
CA HIS A 107 6.76 -7.06 -15.97
C HIS A 107 6.25 -7.65 -17.28
N SER A 108 4.94 -7.89 -17.38
CA SER A 108 4.30 -8.37 -18.61
C SER A 108 4.54 -7.46 -19.82
N GLY A 109 4.82 -6.18 -19.61
CA GLY A 109 5.24 -5.22 -20.64
C GLY A 109 6.72 -5.29 -21.03
N GLY A 110 7.51 -6.22 -20.45
CA GLY A 110 8.91 -6.43 -20.77
C GLY A 110 9.91 -5.55 -20.01
N GLN A 111 9.44 -4.66 -19.11
CA GLN A 111 10.33 -3.86 -18.25
C GLN A 111 10.88 -4.73 -17.13
N SER A 112 12.21 -4.66 -16.92
CA SER A 112 12.89 -5.37 -15.84
C SER A 112 13.35 -4.39 -14.77
N GLU A 113 13.24 -4.81 -13.50
CA GLU A 113 13.71 -4.04 -12.36
C GLU A 113 14.20 -4.94 -11.23
N ALA A 114 14.87 -4.37 -10.24
CA ALA A 114 15.24 -5.07 -9.02
C ALA A 114 14.01 -5.25 -8.11
N VAL A 115 13.95 -6.39 -7.43
CA VAL A 115 12.95 -6.60 -6.37
C VAL A 115 13.19 -5.57 -5.26
N THR A 116 12.12 -4.91 -4.84
CA THR A 116 12.19 -3.91 -3.77
C THR A 116 12.66 -4.53 -2.46
N THR A 117 13.73 -3.98 -1.91
CA THR A 117 14.34 -4.42 -0.63
C THR A 117 14.20 -3.40 0.50
N SER A 118 13.44 -2.34 0.28
CA SER A 118 13.10 -1.35 1.30
C SER A 118 11.74 -0.72 0.98
N VAL A 119 11.02 -0.32 2.02
CA VAL A 119 9.73 0.37 1.90
C VAL A 119 9.61 1.43 2.97
N GLY A 120 9.06 2.58 2.62
CA GLY A 120 8.71 3.63 3.57
C GLY A 120 7.22 3.58 3.91
N LEU A 121 6.88 3.85 5.17
CA LEU A 121 5.52 4.12 5.61
C LEU A 121 5.44 5.57 6.10
N LEU A 122 4.63 6.38 5.43
CA LEU A 122 4.37 7.78 5.75
C LEU A 122 3.05 7.90 6.51
N PRO A 123 3.08 8.13 7.84
CA PRO A 123 1.86 8.30 8.63
C PRO A 123 1.10 9.56 8.21
N ALA A 124 -0.21 9.47 8.04
CA ALA A 124 -1.05 10.62 7.77
C ALA A 124 -1.29 11.41 9.07
N PRO A 125 -0.98 12.71 9.09
CA PRO A 125 -1.15 13.55 10.29
C PRO A 125 -2.63 13.71 10.70
N GLU A 126 -3.55 13.52 9.78
CA GLU A 126 -5.00 13.54 10.01
C GLU A 126 -5.52 12.31 10.77
N THR A 127 -4.67 11.31 10.97
CA THR A 127 -4.97 10.09 11.72
C THR A 127 -3.95 9.92 12.86
N PRO A 128 -4.11 10.61 14.00
CA PRO A 128 -3.09 10.72 15.06
C PRO A 128 -2.48 9.40 15.56
N PRO A 129 -3.19 8.24 15.59
CA PRO A 129 -2.58 6.99 16.02
C PRO A 129 -1.48 6.47 15.08
N ALA A 130 -1.47 6.90 13.80
CA ALA A 130 -0.62 6.32 12.76
C ALA A 130 0.88 6.40 13.06
N ALA A 131 1.37 7.54 13.55
CA ALA A 131 2.80 7.73 13.80
C ALA A 131 3.34 6.73 14.83
N GLY A 132 2.68 6.62 15.99
CA GLY A 132 3.06 5.67 17.03
C GLY A 132 2.95 4.20 16.60
N LEU A 133 1.94 3.88 15.77
CA LEU A 133 1.77 2.52 15.24
C LEU A 133 2.88 2.17 14.25
N VAL A 134 3.23 3.07 13.34
CA VAL A 134 4.34 2.87 12.39
C VAL A 134 5.67 2.73 13.12
N ASP A 135 5.92 3.54 14.16
CA ASP A 135 7.14 3.42 14.97
C ASP A 135 7.21 2.07 15.73
N SER A 136 6.06 1.56 16.19
CA SER A 136 6.01 0.26 16.88
C SER A 136 6.37 -0.91 15.97
N LEU A 137 6.07 -0.83 14.67
CA LEU A 137 6.46 -1.85 13.69
C LEU A 137 7.99 -1.95 13.55
N ALA A 138 8.72 -0.85 13.74
CA ALA A 138 10.18 -0.83 13.65
C ALA A 138 10.88 -1.36 14.90
N GLY A 139 10.19 -1.43 16.04
CA GLY A 139 10.74 -1.89 17.33
C GLY A 139 10.62 -3.39 17.58
N THR A 140 10.04 -4.15 16.67
CA THR A 140 9.80 -5.60 16.82
C THR A 140 10.85 -6.49 16.13
N GLY A 141 11.99 -5.91 15.72
CA GLY A 141 13.12 -6.62 15.10
C GLY A 141 14.23 -6.95 16.07
#